data_43f6071c93805026bde438c4e41c7f1f
#
_entry.id   43f6071c93805026bde438c4e41c7f1f
#
_cell.length_a   1.000
_cell.length_b   1.000
_cell.length_c   1.000
_cell.angle_alpha   90.00
_cell.angle_beta   90.00
_cell.angle_gamma   90.00
#
_symmetry.space_group_name_H-M   'P 1'
#
loop_
_entity.id
_entity.type
_entity.pdbx_description
1 polymer ?
#
loop_
_entity_poly.entity_id
_entity_poly.type
_entity_poly.pdbx_seq_one_letter_code
_entity_poly.pdbx_strand_id
1 'polypeptide(L)'
;MTLAEFWPQCLRRLHDILPAGQFAQWIAPLTVGEENGVWVVYGKNQFACNMLKSQFAAKIEVVRAELAPQQAAFAFKAGAGQHYEMAENAGAVAPEHAALT
;
A
#
# COMPACT_ATOMS: atom_id res chain seq x y z
N MET A 1 -13.84 -4.27 0.26
CA MET A 1 -12.62 -3.94 1.03
C MET A 1 -12.31 -2.48 0.85
N THR A 2 -12.06 -1.77 1.95
CA THR A 2 -11.69 -0.37 1.90
C THR A 2 -10.18 -0.22 1.77
N LEU A 3 -9.74 0.98 1.40
CA LEU A 3 -8.31 1.27 1.35
C LEU A 3 -7.65 1.08 2.71
N ALA A 4 -8.32 1.48 3.77
CA ALA A 4 -7.80 1.33 5.13
C ALA A 4 -7.62 -0.14 5.51
N GLU A 5 -8.43 -1.01 4.94
CA GLU A 5 -8.27 -2.46 5.15
C GLU A 5 -7.21 -3.04 4.24
N PHE A 6 -7.13 -2.54 3.02
CA PHE A 6 -6.24 -3.08 2.01
C PHE A 6 -4.78 -2.72 2.25
N TRP A 7 -4.51 -1.42 2.47
CA TRP A 7 -3.13 -0.93 2.43
C TRP A 7 -2.22 -1.56 3.48
N PRO A 8 -2.65 -1.74 4.74
CA PRO A 8 -1.80 -2.44 5.71
C PRO A 8 -1.44 -3.87 5.29
N GLN A 9 -2.37 -4.57 4.67
CA GLN A 9 -2.09 -5.92 4.17
C GLN A 9 -1.17 -5.90 2.96
N CYS A 10 -1.35 -4.91 2.10
CA CYS A 10 -0.45 -4.71 0.96
C CYS A 10 0.97 -4.45 1.43
N LEU A 11 1.13 -3.60 2.43
CA LEU A 11 2.44 -3.34 3.01
C LEU A 11 3.09 -4.63 3.53
N ARG A 12 2.32 -5.47 4.20
CA ARG A 12 2.85 -6.74 4.70
C ARG A 12 3.29 -7.65 3.56
N ARG A 13 2.49 -7.75 2.50
CA ARG A 13 2.84 -8.55 1.35
C ARG A 13 4.11 -8.04 0.68
N LEU A 14 4.22 -6.73 0.51
CA LEU A 14 5.41 -6.13 -0.09
C LEU A 14 6.63 -6.30 0.80
N HIS A 15 6.45 -6.21 2.10
CA HIS A 15 7.54 -6.45 3.05
C HIS A 15 8.14 -7.84 2.88
N ASP A 16 7.30 -8.83 2.58
CA ASP A 16 7.74 -10.21 2.45
C ASP A 16 8.48 -10.47 1.14
N ILE A 17 8.21 -9.68 0.09
CA ILE A 17 8.79 -9.94 -1.23
C ILE A 17 9.89 -8.97 -1.64
N LEU A 18 10.04 -7.86 -0.92
CA LEU A 18 11.06 -6.85 -1.25
C LEU A 18 12.21 -6.94 -0.28
N PRO A 19 13.43 -6.59 -0.72
CA PRO A 19 14.54 -6.41 0.22
C PRO A 19 14.17 -5.38 1.27
N ALA A 20 14.60 -5.62 2.51
CA ALA A 20 14.22 -4.77 3.63
C ALA A 20 14.59 -3.30 3.40
N GLY A 21 15.75 -3.04 2.80
CA GLY A 21 16.17 -1.66 2.53
C GLY A 21 15.27 -0.96 1.54
N GLN A 22 14.85 -1.66 0.49
CA GLN A 22 13.94 -1.08 -0.51
C GLN A 22 12.57 -0.82 0.09
N PHE A 23 12.06 -1.77 0.87
CA PHE A 23 10.78 -1.58 1.52
C PHE A 23 10.82 -0.36 2.44
N ALA A 24 11.82 -0.30 3.31
CA ALA A 24 11.91 0.79 4.28
C ALA A 24 12.07 2.15 3.60
N GLN A 25 12.82 2.20 2.49
CA GLN A 25 13.10 3.46 1.82
C GLN A 25 11.95 3.94 0.95
N TRP A 26 11.32 3.02 0.22
CA TRP A 26 10.38 3.40 -0.84
C TRP A 26 8.91 3.13 -0.52
N ILE A 27 8.63 2.11 0.27
CA ILE A 27 7.25 1.65 0.49
C ILE A 27 6.72 2.08 1.86
N ALA A 28 7.50 1.87 2.92
CA ALA A 28 7.02 2.13 4.27
C ALA A 28 6.55 3.58 4.49
N PRO A 29 7.21 4.61 3.93
CA PRO A 29 6.78 5.99 4.15
C PRO A 29 5.65 6.45 3.23
N LEU A 30 5.15 5.60 2.32
CA LEU A 30 4.14 6.03 1.37
C LEU A 30 2.84 6.41 2.05
N THR A 31 2.15 7.39 1.44
CA THR A 31 0.79 7.72 1.81
C THR A 31 -0.13 7.37 0.66
N VAL A 32 -1.39 7.13 0.97
CA VAL A 32 -2.37 6.72 -0.01
C VAL A 32 -3.68 7.45 0.23
N GLY A 33 -4.53 7.47 -0.78
CA GLY A 33 -5.83 8.09 -0.66
C GLY A 33 -6.77 7.56 -1.72
N GLU A 34 -7.94 8.16 -1.78
CA GLU A 34 -8.96 7.78 -2.76
C GLU A 34 -9.46 9.03 -3.44
N GLU A 35 -9.52 9.00 -4.77
CA GLU A 35 -10.03 10.10 -5.57
C GLU A 35 -11.00 9.52 -6.58
N ASN A 36 -12.26 9.95 -6.52
CA ASN A 36 -13.30 9.53 -7.46
C ASN A 36 -13.41 8.00 -7.55
N GLY A 37 -13.30 7.32 -6.41
CA GLY A 37 -13.42 5.88 -6.35
C GLY A 37 -12.16 5.13 -6.75
N VAL A 38 -11.10 5.83 -7.11
CA VAL A 38 -9.82 5.22 -7.48
C VAL A 38 -8.84 5.39 -6.34
N TRP A 39 -8.18 4.32 -5.96
CA TRP A 39 -7.13 4.37 -4.94
C TRP A 39 -5.86 4.97 -5.54
N VAL A 40 -5.22 5.84 -4.79
CA VAL A 40 -4.05 6.59 -5.25
C VAL A 40 -2.89 6.38 -4.30
N VAL A 41 -1.72 6.12 -4.87
CA VAL A 41 -0.47 6.11 -4.09
C VAL A 41 0.23 7.44 -4.32
N TYR A 42 0.57 8.13 -3.24
CA TYR A 42 1.23 9.41 -3.34
C TYR A 42 2.72 9.28 -3.08
N GLY A 43 3.53 9.68 -4.07
CA GLY A 43 4.95 9.87 -3.87
C GLY A 43 5.21 11.26 -3.35
N LYS A 44 6.28 11.44 -2.60
CA LYS A 44 6.56 12.75 -1.99
C LYS A 44 6.90 13.83 -3.03
N ASN A 45 7.32 13.41 -4.23
CA ASN A 45 7.57 14.32 -5.35
C ASN A 45 7.45 13.53 -6.64
N GLN A 46 7.60 14.24 -7.78
CA GLN A 46 7.43 13.60 -9.07
C GLN A 46 8.47 12.50 -9.33
N PHE A 47 9.70 12.71 -8.88
CA PHE A 47 10.75 11.70 -9.03
C PHE A 47 10.37 10.42 -8.28
N ALA A 48 9.94 10.55 -7.03
CA ALA A 48 9.52 9.38 -6.25
C ALA A 48 8.33 8.69 -6.89
N CYS A 49 7.37 9.47 -7.39
CA CYS A 49 6.21 8.93 -8.08
C CYS A 49 6.62 8.11 -9.31
N ASN A 50 7.55 8.64 -10.12
CA ASN A 50 8.03 7.92 -11.29
C ASN A 50 8.77 6.64 -10.92
N MET A 51 9.55 6.67 -9.86
CA MET A 51 10.23 5.47 -9.36
C MET A 51 9.24 4.41 -8.93
N LEU A 52 8.19 4.83 -8.22
CA LEU A 52 7.16 3.90 -7.80
C LEU A 52 6.48 3.24 -9.00
N LYS A 53 6.16 4.03 -10.01
CA LYS A 53 5.51 3.50 -11.21
C LYS A 53 6.40 2.49 -11.93
N SER A 54 7.69 2.77 -12.05
CA SER A 54 8.57 1.90 -12.82
C SER A 54 9.06 0.69 -12.04
N GLN A 55 9.19 0.79 -10.71
CA GLN A 55 9.81 -0.26 -9.91
C GLN A 55 8.80 -1.07 -9.11
N PHE A 56 7.72 -0.47 -8.66
CA PHE A 56 6.85 -1.10 -7.68
C PHE A 56 5.39 -1.26 -8.10
N ALA A 57 4.96 -0.54 -9.14
CA ALA A 57 3.56 -0.57 -9.54
C ALA A 57 3.06 -1.98 -9.85
N ALA A 58 3.86 -2.77 -10.55
CA ALA A 58 3.46 -4.14 -10.90
C ALA A 58 3.25 -4.99 -9.66
N LYS A 59 4.11 -4.83 -8.66
CA LYS A 59 4.00 -5.59 -7.41
C LYS A 59 2.76 -5.18 -6.63
N ILE A 60 2.49 -3.88 -6.57
CA ILE A 60 1.30 -3.37 -5.89
C ILE A 60 0.05 -3.88 -6.60
N GLU A 61 0.06 -3.91 -7.93
CA GLU A 61 -1.10 -4.39 -8.69
C GLU A 61 -1.35 -5.87 -8.51
N VAL A 62 -0.31 -6.68 -8.36
CA VAL A 62 -0.49 -8.09 -8.06
C VAL A 62 -1.23 -8.26 -6.74
N VAL A 63 -0.82 -7.51 -5.72
CA VAL A 63 -1.50 -7.60 -4.41
C VAL A 63 -2.93 -7.09 -4.50
N ARG A 64 -3.15 -5.98 -5.23
CA ARG A 64 -4.51 -5.47 -5.42
C ARG A 64 -5.40 -6.50 -6.09
N ALA A 65 -4.90 -7.16 -7.12
CA ALA A 65 -5.69 -8.16 -7.84
C ALA A 65 -6.03 -9.35 -6.94
N GLU A 66 -5.15 -9.68 -6.00
CA GLU A 66 -5.41 -10.78 -5.08
C GLU A 66 -6.39 -10.42 -3.97
N LEU A 67 -6.23 -9.23 -3.40
CA LEU A 67 -7.01 -8.84 -2.23
C LEU A 67 -8.26 -8.02 -2.58
N ALA A 68 -8.20 -7.23 -3.63
CA ALA A 68 -9.31 -6.36 -4.02
C ALA A 68 -9.51 -6.40 -5.54
N PRO A 69 -9.88 -7.56 -6.09
CA PRO A 69 -9.94 -7.71 -7.55
C PRO A 69 -10.99 -6.83 -8.21
N GLN A 70 -11.97 -6.37 -7.45
CA GLN A 70 -13.02 -5.50 -8.00
C GLN A 70 -12.63 -4.04 -8.02
N GLN A 71 -11.54 -3.69 -7.35
CA GLN A 71 -11.09 -2.31 -7.29
C GLN A 71 -10.26 -2.00 -8.53
N ALA A 72 -10.43 -0.79 -9.07
CA ALA A 72 -9.64 -0.34 -10.22
C ALA A 72 -8.17 -0.24 -9.86
N ALA A 73 -7.31 -0.27 -10.88
CA ALA A 73 -5.88 -0.15 -10.68
C ALA A 73 -5.53 1.17 -9.97
N PHE A 74 -4.44 1.12 -9.20
CA PHE A 74 -3.97 2.30 -8.49
C PHE A 74 -3.53 3.39 -9.47
N ALA A 75 -3.82 4.64 -9.11
CA ALA A 75 -3.18 5.79 -9.71
C ALA A 75 -1.97 6.19 -8.86
N PHE A 76 -1.01 6.84 -9.47
CA PHE A 76 0.20 7.28 -8.79
C PHE A 76 0.36 8.78 -9.03
N LYS A 77 0.46 9.55 -7.96
CA LYS A 77 0.56 11.00 -8.03
C LYS A 77 1.59 11.52 -7.05
N ALA A 78 2.12 12.69 -7.32
CA ALA A 78 2.94 13.39 -6.34
C ALA A 78 2.01 14.10 -5.37
N GLY A 79 2.28 14.01 -4.09
CA GLY A 79 1.43 14.63 -3.08
C GLY A 79 1.50 13.91 -1.77
N ALA A 80 0.47 14.06 -0.97
CA ALA A 80 0.39 13.41 0.33
C ALA A 80 -1.04 12.95 0.60
N GLY A 81 -1.16 11.84 1.29
CA GLY A 81 -2.44 11.29 1.70
C GLY A 81 -2.36 10.76 3.11
N GLN A 82 -3.00 9.64 3.35
CA GLN A 82 -3.04 9.02 4.67
C GLN A 82 -1.93 7.98 4.79
N HIS A 83 -1.20 8.00 5.89
CA HIS A 83 -0.18 7.00 6.19
C HIS A 83 -0.83 5.88 7.00
N TYR A 84 -0.52 4.64 6.64
CA TYR A 84 -1.00 3.45 7.36
C TYR A 84 0.17 2.60 7.79
N GLU A 85 0.04 1.94 8.93
CA GLU A 85 1.04 1.01 9.41
C GLU A 85 0.87 -0.34 8.75
N MET A 86 1.98 -1.07 8.61
CA MET A 86 1.94 -2.42 8.08
C MET A 86 1.18 -3.34 9.02
N ALA A 87 0.34 -4.21 8.46
CA ALA A 87 -0.33 -5.22 9.25
C ALA A 87 0.68 -6.19 9.83
N GLU A 88 0.49 -6.62 11.06
CA GLU A 88 1.41 -7.56 11.68
C GLU A 88 1.34 -8.94 11.04
N ASN A 89 0.12 -9.34 10.68
CA ASN A 89 -0.07 -10.60 9.99
C ASN A 89 -0.94 -10.34 8.79
N ALA A 90 -0.45 -10.64 7.61
CA ALA A 90 -1.25 -10.50 6.41
C ALA A 90 -2.46 -11.42 6.53
N GLY A 91 -3.63 -10.86 6.40
CA GLY A 91 -4.86 -11.60 6.52
C GLY A 91 -5.29 -11.89 7.95
N ALA A 92 -4.49 -11.57 8.93
CA ALA A 92 -4.91 -11.71 10.31
C ALA A 92 -5.64 -10.48 10.71
N VAL A 93 -6.65 -10.68 11.48
CA VAL A 93 -7.34 -9.57 12.04
C VAL A 93 -6.94 -9.54 13.44
N ALA A 94 -6.33 -8.63 13.72
CA ALA A 94 -6.00 -8.55 15.05
C ALA A 94 -7.08 -8.01 15.87
N PRO A 95 -7.53 -8.24 16.15
CA PRO A 95 -7.99 -7.70 16.76
C PRO A 95 -8.08 -7.78 17.82
N GLU A 96 -7.89 -8.09 17.73
CA GLU A 96 -7.91 -8.08 18.39
C GLU A 96 -7.39 -7.82 19.04
N HIS A 97 -6.96 -7.62 19.09
CA HIS A 97 -6.47 -7.21 19.62
C HIS A 97 -6.69 -6.73 19.92
N ALA A 98 -6.78 -6.85 19.64
CA ALA A 98 -7.05 -6.44 20.06
C ALA A 98 -7.42 -6.44 20.69
N ALA A 99 -7.40 -6.64 20.81
CA ALA A 99 -7.69 -6.57 21.48
C ALA A 99 -7.60 -6.87 22.27
N LEU A 100 -7.33 -7.10 22.44
CA LEU A 100 -7.21 -7.22 23.13
C LEU A 100 -7.14 -7.14 23.76
N THR A 101 -7.13 -7.31 23.84
CA THR A 101 -7.00 -7.13 24.32
C THR A 101 -7.07 -7.03 24.71
#